data_baaf1968a03ec88d755dd6dc4a4b747c
#
_entry.id   baaf1968a03ec88d755dd6dc4a4b747c
#
_cell.length_a   1.000
_cell.length_b   1.000
_cell.length_c   1.000
_cell.angle_alpha   90.00
_cell.angle_beta   90.00
_cell.angle_gamma   90.00
#
_symmetry.space_group_name_H-M   'P 1'
#
loop_
_entity.id
_entity.type
_entity.pdbx_description
1 polymer ?
#
loop_
_entity_poly.entity_id
_entity_poly.type
_entity_poly.pdbx_seq_one_letter_code
_entity_poly.pdbx_strand_id
1 'polypeptide(L)'
;SAEEASAQIEDGMTIGISGFTVFGEPKRFIKTLAHDANRRNIKVNLISGASSAPYADELMAEKDALYFRAPYQSNRTLRQKINAGEVRYIDQHLSQVGDEVRKGTFGTIDYAVIEAIAITEDGKIIPSGSIGNSAVYAKFAENIIIELNMVLPEELEEIHDVYVLEDFGERTEVPVYDATSRIGEKGITVDFNKVRGVIVSDEQNVPSPLFEPNEETQRIADHLL
;
A
#
# COMPACT_ATOMS: atom_id res chain seq x y z
N SER A 1 15.94 0.01 -11.96
CA SER A 1 15.32 1.35 -11.91
C SER A 1 13.81 1.25 -11.80
N ALA A 2 13.14 2.35 -11.47
CA ALA A 2 11.67 2.40 -11.43
C ALA A 2 11.06 2.22 -12.84
N GLU A 3 11.74 2.68 -13.86
CA GLU A 3 11.35 2.53 -15.26
C GLU A 3 11.39 1.05 -15.70
N GLU A 4 12.43 0.33 -15.33
CA GLU A 4 12.53 -1.12 -15.61
C GLU A 4 11.46 -1.91 -14.85
N ALA A 5 11.15 -1.52 -13.62
CA ALA A 5 10.09 -2.13 -12.84
C ALA A 5 8.70 -1.83 -13.43
N SER A 6 8.44 -0.58 -13.82
CA SER A 6 7.19 -0.17 -14.48
C SER A 6 7.00 -0.87 -15.83
N ALA A 7 8.08 -1.08 -16.59
CA ALA A 7 8.02 -1.74 -17.89
C ALA A 7 7.54 -3.21 -17.82
N GLN A 8 7.61 -3.84 -16.65
CA GLN A 8 7.11 -5.20 -16.42
C GLN A 8 5.59 -5.24 -16.25
N ILE A 9 4.94 -4.10 -16.00
CA ILE A 9 3.50 -4.03 -15.80
C ILE A 9 2.81 -3.98 -17.15
N GLU A 10 1.84 -4.86 -17.35
CA GLU A 10 1.06 -4.95 -18.58
C GLU A 10 -0.38 -4.51 -18.35
N ASP A 11 -1.11 -4.32 -19.46
CA ASP A 11 -2.51 -3.89 -19.41
C ASP A 11 -3.39 -4.92 -18.71
N GLY A 12 -4.24 -4.45 -17.79
CA GLY A 12 -5.16 -5.28 -17.03
C GLY A 12 -4.57 -5.97 -15.80
N MET A 13 -3.26 -5.91 -15.58
CA MET A 13 -2.64 -6.52 -14.40
C MET A 13 -3.19 -5.94 -13.10
N THR A 14 -3.22 -6.77 -12.06
CA THR A 14 -3.63 -6.41 -10.70
C THR A 14 -2.41 -6.16 -9.82
N ILE A 15 -2.34 -4.96 -9.28
CA ILE A 15 -1.25 -4.51 -8.41
C ILE A 15 -1.78 -4.32 -6.99
N GLY A 16 -1.18 -5.03 -6.04
CA GLY A 16 -1.37 -4.83 -4.62
C GLY A 16 -0.31 -3.88 -4.07
N ILE A 17 -0.73 -2.72 -3.58
CA ILE A 17 0.12 -1.84 -2.79
C ILE A 17 -0.45 -1.73 -1.38
N SER A 18 0.34 -1.26 -0.46
CA SER A 18 -0.21 -0.94 0.84
C SER A 18 0.23 0.44 1.27
N GLY A 19 -0.36 0.88 2.33
CA GLY A 19 -0.13 2.19 2.88
C GLY A 19 -1.39 2.74 3.54
N PHE A 20 -1.19 3.81 4.26
CA PHE A 20 -2.24 4.60 4.86
C PHE A 20 -1.96 6.07 4.58
N THR A 21 -2.77 6.66 3.72
CA THR A 21 -2.57 8.02 3.19
C THR A 21 -1.20 8.16 2.50
N VAL A 22 -0.27 8.92 3.08
CA VAL A 22 1.07 9.13 2.51
C VAL A 22 2.13 8.16 3.03
N PHE A 23 1.79 7.33 4.04
CA PHE A 23 2.73 6.41 4.67
C PHE A 23 2.63 5.02 4.06
N GLY A 24 3.75 4.45 3.64
CA GLY A 24 3.82 3.11 3.05
C GLY A 24 3.44 3.05 1.57
N GLU A 25 3.14 4.17 0.92
CA GLU A 25 2.91 4.23 -0.52
C GLU A 25 4.25 4.14 -1.27
N PRO A 26 4.42 3.23 -2.25
CA PRO A 26 5.65 3.14 -3.07
C PRO A 26 5.69 4.27 -4.10
N LYS A 27 6.11 5.44 -3.67
CA LYS A 27 5.96 6.73 -4.35
C LYS A 27 6.67 6.82 -5.69
N ARG A 28 7.93 6.39 -5.73
CA ARG A 28 8.76 6.42 -6.95
C ARG A 28 8.18 5.49 -8.01
N PHE A 29 7.80 4.28 -7.62
CA PHE A 29 7.20 3.32 -8.52
C PHE A 29 5.87 3.83 -9.08
N ILE A 30 4.96 4.29 -8.22
CA ILE A 30 3.62 4.73 -8.64
C ILE A 30 3.71 5.96 -9.57
N LYS A 31 4.58 6.93 -9.27
CA LYS A 31 4.81 8.08 -10.16
C LYS A 31 5.26 7.62 -11.55
N THR A 32 6.23 6.71 -11.58
CA THR A 32 6.77 6.19 -12.83
C THR A 32 5.72 5.41 -13.59
N LEU A 33 4.99 4.52 -12.91
CA LEU A 33 3.93 3.72 -13.51
C LEU A 33 2.81 4.59 -14.09
N ALA A 34 2.36 5.62 -13.37
CA ALA A 34 1.29 6.50 -13.85
C ALA A 34 1.64 7.17 -15.19
N HIS A 35 2.87 7.67 -15.31
CA HIS A 35 3.34 8.29 -16.55
C HIS A 35 3.58 7.26 -17.66
N ASP A 36 4.14 6.11 -17.33
CA ASP A 36 4.42 5.04 -18.29
C ASP A 36 3.12 4.41 -18.80
N ALA A 37 2.16 4.15 -17.93
CA ALA A 37 0.84 3.62 -18.29
C ALA A 37 0.11 4.55 -19.26
N ASN A 38 0.10 5.85 -18.99
CA ASN A 38 -0.47 6.84 -19.91
C ASN A 38 0.23 6.84 -21.27
N ARG A 39 1.57 6.82 -21.30
CA ARG A 39 2.36 6.77 -22.54
C ARG A 39 2.11 5.51 -23.36
N ARG A 40 1.96 4.35 -22.68
CA ARG A 40 1.73 3.04 -23.29
C ARG A 40 0.26 2.74 -23.54
N ASN A 41 -0.64 3.61 -23.08
CA ASN A 41 -2.10 3.44 -23.12
C ASN A 41 -2.57 2.13 -22.49
N ILE A 42 -2.03 1.83 -21.29
CA ILE A 42 -2.43 0.69 -20.46
C ILE A 42 -3.09 1.17 -19.17
N LYS A 43 -3.92 0.31 -18.59
CA LYS A 43 -4.56 0.53 -17.30
C LYS A 43 -4.39 -0.70 -16.42
N VAL A 44 -4.38 -0.49 -15.11
CA VAL A 44 -4.22 -1.55 -14.12
C VAL A 44 -5.40 -1.62 -13.16
N ASN A 45 -5.53 -2.75 -12.48
CA ASN A 45 -6.37 -2.89 -11.29
C ASN A 45 -5.50 -2.61 -10.07
N LEU A 46 -5.91 -1.68 -9.22
CA LEU A 46 -5.15 -1.28 -8.04
C LEU A 46 -5.90 -1.62 -6.76
N ILE A 47 -5.27 -2.41 -5.91
CA ILE A 47 -5.77 -2.77 -4.59
C ILE A 47 -4.79 -2.26 -3.54
N SER A 48 -5.29 -1.62 -2.49
CA SER A 48 -4.43 -1.04 -1.44
C SER A 48 -4.87 -1.46 -0.04
N GLY A 49 -4.16 -0.96 0.97
CA GLY A 49 -4.55 -1.10 2.38
C GLY A 49 -5.64 -0.12 2.78
N ALA A 50 -5.61 1.09 2.21
CA ALA A 50 -6.55 2.18 2.49
C ALA A 50 -6.51 3.20 1.33
N SER A 51 -7.00 4.43 1.55
CA SER A 51 -6.76 5.55 0.64
C SER A 51 -5.26 5.83 0.55
N SER A 52 -4.74 5.97 -0.65
CA SER A 52 -3.33 6.24 -0.94
C SER A 52 -3.23 7.47 -1.84
N ALA A 53 -3.10 8.62 -1.22
CA ALA A 53 -2.96 9.90 -1.89
C ALA A 53 -1.59 10.51 -1.53
N PRO A 54 -0.99 11.30 -2.42
CA PRO A 54 -1.54 11.84 -3.65
C PRO A 54 -1.31 10.98 -4.90
N TYR A 55 -0.43 9.99 -4.85
CA TYR A 55 0.05 9.36 -6.08
C TYR A 55 -0.83 8.23 -6.59
N ALA A 56 -1.12 7.22 -5.78
CA ALA A 56 -1.89 6.05 -6.21
C ALA A 56 -3.35 6.38 -6.53
N ASP A 57 -3.97 7.29 -5.80
CA ASP A 57 -5.35 7.68 -6.06
C ASP A 57 -5.45 8.85 -7.06
N GLU A 58 -4.67 9.93 -6.87
CA GLU A 58 -4.80 11.14 -7.68
C GLU A 58 -4.06 11.01 -9.01
N LEU A 59 -2.75 10.82 -8.95
CA LEU A 59 -1.94 10.81 -10.17
C LEU A 59 -2.32 9.68 -11.12
N MET A 60 -2.58 8.47 -10.61
CA MET A 60 -3.03 7.35 -11.45
C MET A 60 -4.37 7.66 -12.12
N ALA A 61 -5.31 8.32 -11.41
CA ALA A 61 -6.57 8.75 -12.00
C ALA A 61 -6.40 9.86 -13.03
N GLU A 62 -5.54 10.86 -12.76
CA GLU A 62 -5.22 11.94 -13.72
C GLU A 62 -4.60 11.42 -15.02
N LYS A 63 -3.76 10.39 -14.90
CA LYS A 63 -3.10 9.75 -16.04
C LYS A 63 -3.95 8.70 -16.75
N ASP A 64 -5.19 8.52 -16.31
CA ASP A 64 -6.13 7.54 -16.86
C ASP A 64 -5.58 6.09 -16.82
N ALA A 65 -4.85 5.75 -15.77
CA ALA A 65 -4.10 4.51 -15.61
C ALA A 65 -4.85 3.42 -14.83
N LEU A 66 -6.13 3.62 -14.48
CA LEU A 66 -6.90 2.70 -13.65
C LEU A 66 -8.11 2.11 -14.39
N TYR A 67 -8.27 0.77 -14.32
CA TYR A 67 -9.51 0.05 -14.61
C TYR A 67 -10.37 -0.14 -13.36
N PHE A 68 -9.70 -0.42 -12.23
CA PHE A 68 -10.36 -0.81 -11.00
C PHE A 68 -9.61 -0.29 -9.77
N ARG A 69 -10.36 0.02 -8.71
CA ARG A 69 -9.81 0.45 -7.42
C ARG A 69 -10.58 -0.18 -6.26
N ALA A 70 -9.86 -0.69 -5.27
CA ALA A 70 -10.38 -1.16 -3.98
C ALA A 70 -9.36 -0.92 -2.85
N PRO A 71 -9.75 -0.93 -1.58
CA PRO A 71 -11.10 -1.06 -1.00
C PRO A 71 -11.74 0.29 -0.69
N TYR A 72 -10.93 1.35 -0.52
CA TYR A 72 -11.38 2.66 -0.08
C TYR A 72 -10.52 3.76 -0.72
N GLN A 73 -11.15 4.88 -1.03
CA GLN A 73 -10.47 6.08 -1.51
C GLN A 73 -11.18 7.34 -1.00
N SER A 74 -10.43 8.40 -0.78
CA SER A 74 -10.94 9.71 -0.36
C SER A 74 -10.62 10.83 -1.37
N ASN A 75 -9.91 10.50 -2.45
CA ASN A 75 -9.44 11.47 -3.44
C ASN A 75 -10.58 11.98 -4.34
N ARG A 76 -10.58 13.29 -4.62
CA ARG A 76 -11.62 13.94 -5.42
C ARG A 76 -11.55 13.55 -6.90
N THR A 77 -10.35 13.53 -7.48
CA THR A 77 -10.14 13.23 -8.91
C THR A 77 -10.58 11.80 -9.22
N LEU A 78 -10.12 10.85 -8.42
CA LEU A 78 -10.52 9.45 -8.57
C LEU A 78 -12.03 9.26 -8.39
N ARG A 79 -12.65 9.93 -7.40
CA ARG A 79 -14.10 9.88 -7.20
C ARG A 79 -14.89 10.38 -8.40
N GLN A 80 -14.41 11.42 -9.08
CA GLN A 80 -15.05 11.91 -10.30
C GLN A 80 -15.04 10.84 -11.40
N LYS A 81 -13.92 10.16 -11.60
CA LYS A 81 -13.81 9.06 -12.58
C LYS A 81 -14.67 7.85 -12.22
N ILE A 82 -14.75 7.50 -10.95
CA ILE A 82 -15.66 6.44 -10.46
C ILE A 82 -17.12 6.80 -10.75
N ASN A 83 -17.53 8.01 -10.41
CA ASN A 83 -18.91 8.48 -10.64
C ASN A 83 -19.25 8.59 -12.13
N ALA A 84 -18.27 8.86 -12.98
CA ALA A 84 -18.42 8.85 -14.45
C ALA A 84 -18.45 7.44 -15.06
N GLY A 85 -18.20 6.39 -14.26
CA GLY A 85 -18.11 5.01 -14.73
C GLY A 85 -16.82 4.67 -15.49
N GLU A 86 -15.82 5.53 -15.42
CA GLU A 86 -14.52 5.35 -16.07
C GLU A 86 -13.60 4.40 -15.29
N VAL A 87 -13.77 4.34 -13.96
CA VAL A 87 -13.04 3.44 -13.05
C VAL A 87 -14.04 2.62 -12.26
N ARG A 88 -13.93 1.30 -12.31
CA ARG A 88 -14.70 0.40 -11.45
C ARG A 88 -14.22 0.52 -10.01
N TYR A 89 -15.12 0.46 -9.05
CA TYR A 89 -14.78 0.64 -7.65
C TYR A 89 -15.57 -0.29 -6.75
N ILE A 90 -14.91 -0.85 -5.75
CA ILE A 90 -15.55 -1.56 -4.65
C ILE A 90 -15.14 -0.85 -3.36
N ASP A 91 -16.15 -0.39 -2.63
CA ASP A 91 -16.00 0.11 -1.27
C ASP A 91 -16.25 -1.03 -0.30
N GLN A 92 -15.27 -1.36 0.53
CA GLN A 92 -15.41 -2.41 1.53
C GLN A 92 -14.60 -2.08 2.77
N HIS A 93 -14.90 -2.76 3.85
CA HIS A 93 -14.18 -2.59 5.09
C HIS A 93 -12.71 -2.99 4.95
N LEU A 94 -11.79 -2.14 5.40
CA LEU A 94 -10.34 -2.34 5.20
C LEU A 94 -9.83 -3.68 5.76
N SER A 95 -10.39 -4.11 6.90
CA SER A 95 -10.00 -5.39 7.53
C SER A 95 -10.39 -6.63 6.72
N GLN A 96 -11.31 -6.51 5.77
CA GLN A 96 -11.76 -7.65 4.95
C GLN A 96 -10.86 -7.90 3.74
N VAL A 97 -10.08 -6.90 3.32
CA VAL A 97 -9.26 -6.99 2.09
C VAL A 97 -8.31 -8.17 2.12
N GLY A 98 -7.62 -8.39 3.24
CA GLY A 98 -6.71 -9.52 3.38
C GLY A 98 -7.38 -10.88 3.18
N ASP A 99 -8.59 -11.03 3.68
CA ASP A 99 -9.38 -12.25 3.51
C ASP A 99 -9.91 -12.40 2.08
N GLU A 100 -10.33 -11.30 1.47
CA GLU A 100 -10.77 -11.34 0.07
C GLU A 100 -9.64 -11.67 -0.90
N VAL A 101 -8.41 -11.20 -0.63
CA VAL A 101 -7.21 -11.61 -1.37
C VAL A 101 -6.97 -13.12 -1.21
N ARG A 102 -7.04 -13.64 0.02
CA ARG A 102 -6.87 -15.09 0.29
C ARG A 102 -7.92 -15.96 -0.43
N LYS A 103 -9.15 -15.48 -0.53
CA LYS A 103 -10.24 -16.15 -1.24
C LYS A 103 -10.13 -16.05 -2.77
N GLY A 104 -9.22 -15.22 -3.27
CA GLY A 104 -9.10 -14.96 -4.70
C GLY A 104 -10.22 -14.10 -5.28
N THR A 105 -10.94 -13.35 -4.44
CA THR A 105 -12.06 -12.48 -4.89
C THR A 105 -11.61 -11.43 -5.91
N PHE A 106 -10.38 -10.94 -5.79
CA PHE A 106 -9.80 -9.97 -6.73
C PHE A 106 -9.07 -10.64 -7.90
N GLY A 107 -9.12 -11.98 -8.01
CA GLY A 107 -8.29 -12.72 -8.97
C GLY A 107 -6.84 -12.82 -8.53
N THR A 108 -5.96 -13.06 -9.48
CA THR A 108 -4.51 -13.09 -9.26
C THR A 108 -4.00 -11.68 -8.95
N ILE A 109 -3.13 -11.58 -7.95
CA ILE A 109 -2.33 -10.38 -7.71
C ILE A 109 -1.03 -10.55 -8.49
N ASP A 110 -0.89 -9.86 -9.61
CA ASP A 110 0.29 -10.03 -10.48
C ASP A 110 1.55 -9.48 -9.81
N TYR A 111 1.41 -8.31 -9.17
CA TYR A 111 2.51 -7.67 -8.44
C TYR A 111 2.09 -7.16 -7.07
N ALA A 112 2.90 -7.45 -6.06
CA ALA A 112 2.93 -6.69 -4.82
C ALA A 112 4.05 -5.65 -4.91
N VAL A 113 3.74 -4.39 -4.62
CA VAL A 113 4.75 -3.33 -4.57
C VAL A 113 4.77 -2.73 -3.18
N ILE A 114 5.92 -2.86 -2.50
CA ILE A 114 6.05 -2.58 -1.06
C ILE A 114 7.12 -1.54 -0.83
N GLU A 115 6.76 -0.42 -0.20
CA GLU A 115 7.73 0.53 0.31
C GLU A 115 8.37 -0.01 1.59
N ALA A 116 9.69 0.00 1.64
CA ALA A 116 10.50 -0.52 2.74
C ALA A 116 11.61 0.45 3.13
N ILE A 117 12.10 0.33 4.36
CA ILE A 117 13.29 1.05 4.85
C ILE A 117 14.53 0.17 4.85
N ALA A 118 14.35 -1.14 4.93
CA ALA A 118 15.44 -2.11 4.93
C ALA A 118 15.03 -3.47 4.35
N ILE A 119 16.01 -4.22 3.92
CA ILE A 119 15.93 -5.64 3.60
C ILE A 119 16.96 -6.33 4.49
N THR A 120 16.52 -7.27 5.31
CA THR A 120 17.35 -7.94 6.29
C THR A 120 18.11 -9.13 5.69
N GLU A 121 19.20 -9.55 6.34
CA GLU A 121 19.99 -10.72 5.90
C GLU A 121 19.19 -12.03 5.96
N ASP A 122 18.24 -12.15 6.87
CA ASP A 122 17.35 -13.32 7.03
C ASP A 122 16.14 -13.31 6.10
N GLY A 123 16.08 -12.36 5.17
CA GLY A 123 15.09 -12.35 4.09
C GLY A 123 13.75 -11.72 4.46
N LYS A 124 13.77 -10.68 5.29
CA LYS A 124 12.59 -9.88 5.60
C LYS A 124 12.65 -8.49 4.97
N ILE A 125 11.51 -7.95 4.67
CA ILE A 125 11.34 -6.54 4.28
C ILE A 125 10.83 -5.80 5.50
N ILE A 126 11.53 -4.77 5.93
CA ILE A 126 11.06 -3.86 6.98
C ILE A 126 10.20 -2.78 6.31
N PRO A 127 8.87 -2.76 6.54
CA PRO A 127 8.00 -1.75 5.95
C PRO A 127 8.37 -0.35 6.40
N SER A 128 7.93 0.65 5.66
CA SER A 128 8.08 2.05 6.07
C SER A 128 7.06 2.44 7.16
N GLY A 129 6.43 3.58 7.11
CA GLY A 129 5.53 4.06 8.18
C GLY A 129 4.18 3.34 8.31
N SER A 130 3.86 2.39 7.42
CA SER A 130 2.60 1.65 7.43
C SER A 130 2.76 0.26 6.82
N ILE A 131 2.14 -0.73 7.44
CA ILE A 131 2.11 -2.12 6.93
C ILE A 131 0.88 -2.33 6.04
N GLY A 132 -0.31 -1.95 6.52
CA GLY A 132 -1.57 -2.24 5.86
C GLY A 132 -1.70 -3.72 5.48
N ASN A 133 -1.96 -4.00 4.21
CA ASN A 133 -2.07 -5.35 3.66
C ASN A 133 -0.77 -5.85 2.98
N SER A 134 0.36 -5.16 3.13
CA SER A 134 1.62 -5.50 2.44
C SER A 134 2.04 -6.96 2.65
N ALA A 135 1.91 -7.49 3.88
CA ALA A 135 2.27 -8.87 4.19
C ALA A 135 1.38 -9.88 3.45
N VAL A 136 0.10 -9.57 3.30
CA VAL A 136 -0.85 -10.42 2.55
C VAL A 136 -0.52 -10.35 1.06
N TYR A 137 -0.28 -9.16 0.51
CA TYR A 137 0.11 -9.03 -0.90
C TYR A 137 1.43 -9.74 -1.19
N ALA A 138 2.44 -9.62 -0.32
CA ALA A 138 3.70 -10.34 -0.47
C ALA A 138 3.52 -11.87 -0.50
N LYS A 139 2.62 -12.40 0.34
CA LYS A 139 2.32 -13.85 0.39
C LYS A 139 1.64 -14.32 -0.90
N PHE A 140 0.63 -13.60 -1.39
CA PHE A 140 -0.29 -14.07 -2.43
C PHE A 140 0.02 -13.55 -3.84
N ALA A 141 0.83 -12.50 -4.01
CA ALA A 141 1.24 -12.04 -5.32
C ALA A 141 2.18 -13.04 -6.02
N GLU A 142 2.12 -13.04 -7.34
CA GLU A 142 3.05 -13.82 -8.17
C GLU A 142 4.44 -13.20 -8.20
N ASN A 143 4.51 -11.87 -8.20
CA ASN A 143 5.76 -11.13 -8.26
C ASN A 143 5.78 -10.01 -7.21
N ILE A 144 6.98 -9.61 -6.79
CA ILE A 144 7.20 -8.57 -5.79
C ILE A 144 8.19 -7.54 -6.33
N ILE A 145 7.86 -6.27 -6.16
CA ILE A 145 8.78 -5.14 -6.32
C ILE A 145 8.94 -4.48 -4.95
N ILE A 146 10.17 -4.22 -4.55
CA ILE A 146 10.47 -3.53 -3.30
C ILE A 146 10.94 -2.12 -3.65
N GLU A 147 10.29 -1.11 -3.09
CA GLU A 147 10.80 0.27 -3.12
C GLU A 147 11.52 0.56 -1.80
N LEU A 148 12.85 0.49 -1.82
CA LEU A 148 13.71 0.78 -0.68
C LEU A 148 13.91 2.30 -0.57
N ASN A 149 13.25 2.91 0.39
CA ASN A 149 13.26 4.36 0.58
C ASN A 149 14.28 4.77 1.63
N MET A 150 15.41 5.30 1.17
CA MET A 150 16.61 5.58 1.97
C MET A 150 16.52 6.86 2.81
N VAL A 151 15.47 7.65 2.65
CA VAL A 151 15.32 8.92 3.38
C VAL A 151 14.49 8.77 4.66
N LEU A 152 13.81 7.63 4.81
CA LEU A 152 13.02 7.36 5.99
C LEU A 152 13.90 6.86 7.15
N PRO A 153 13.56 7.20 8.41
CA PRO A 153 14.38 6.85 9.56
C PRO A 153 14.39 5.34 9.82
N GLU A 154 15.56 4.81 10.17
CA GLU A 154 15.76 3.39 10.49
C GLU A 154 14.99 2.95 11.74
N GLU A 155 14.71 3.88 12.65
CA GLU A 155 13.95 3.64 13.87
C GLU A 155 12.51 3.13 13.62
N LEU A 156 11.99 3.28 12.41
CA LEU A 156 10.72 2.69 12.01
C LEU A 156 10.72 1.15 12.10
N GLU A 157 11.87 0.49 12.12
CA GLU A 157 11.97 -0.95 12.34
C GLU A 157 11.31 -1.39 13.65
N GLU A 158 11.40 -0.57 14.68
CA GLU A 158 10.92 -0.90 16.03
C GLU A 158 9.40 -0.73 16.20
N ILE A 159 8.70 -0.08 15.28
CA ILE A 159 7.26 0.19 15.43
C ILE A 159 6.37 -0.96 14.95
N HIS A 160 6.90 -1.88 14.15
CA HIS A 160 6.09 -2.90 13.50
C HIS A 160 5.90 -4.15 14.35
N ASP A 161 4.73 -4.75 14.22
CA ASP A 161 4.33 -6.05 14.78
C ASP A 161 3.53 -6.79 13.70
N VAL A 162 4.24 -7.39 12.75
CA VAL A 162 3.66 -7.99 11.55
C VAL A 162 3.17 -9.39 11.88
N TYR A 163 1.86 -9.56 11.97
CA TYR A 163 1.23 -10.86 12.17
C TYR A 163 0.36 -11.22 10.96
N VAL A 164 0.72 -12.29 10.26
CA VAL A 164 -0.04 -12.78 9.11
C VAL A 164 -0.92 -13.94 9.58
N LEU A 165 -2.22 -13.73 9.53
CA LEU A 165 -3.19 -14.78 9.87
C LEU A 165 -2.95 -16.04 9.02
N GLU A 166 -3.17 -17.19 9.63
CA GLU A 166 -3.19 -18.50 8.97
C GLU A 166 -4.32 -18.58 7.95
N ASP A 167 -4.26 -19.57 7.08
CA ASP A 167 -5.26 -19.77 6.05
C ASP A 167 -6.59 -20.28 6.66
N PHE A 168 -7.68 -20.17 5.91
CA PHE A 168 -9.01 -20.58 6.38
C PHE A 168 -9.01 -22.06 6.78
N GLY A 169 -9.52 -22.35 7.97
CA GLY A 169 -9.56 -23.70 8.54
C GLY A 169 -8.37 -24.05 9.44
N GLU A 170 -7.29 -23.27 9.38
CA GLU A 170 -6.10 -23.43 10.22
C GLU A 170 -5.95 -22.31 11.27
N ARG A 171 -6.83 -21.31 11.23
CA ARG A 171 -6.76 -20.14 12.12
C ARG A 171 -6.95 -20.52 13.57
N THR A 172 -6.00 -20.09 14.38
CA THR A 172 -6.03 -20.16 15.83
C THR A 172 -6.36 -18.77 16.42
N GLU A 173 -6.57 -18.74 17.73
CA GLU A 173 -6.73 -17.47 18.44
C GLU A 173 -5.44 -16.64 18.33
N VAL A 174 -5.60 -15.35 18.05
CA VAL A 174 -4.46 -14.43 18.04
C VAL A 174 -3.88 -14.33 19.46
N PRO A 175 -2.58 -14.63 19.70
CA PRO A 175 -2.02 -14.79 21.04
C PRO A 175 -1.73 -13.46 21.75
N VAL A 176 -2.75 -12.63 21.91
CA VAL A 176 -2.68 -11.37 22.64
C VAL A 176 -3.09 -11.61 24.08
N TYR A 177 -2.16 -11.64 25.01
CA TYR A 177 -2.41 -11.97 26.41
C TYR A 177 -2.43 -10.74 27.32
N ASP A 178 -1.81 -9.64 26.91
CA ASP A 178 -1.78 -8.37 27.64
C ASP A 178 -1.61 -7.18 26.65
N ALA A 179 -1.68 -5.96 27.17
CA ALA A 179 -1.60 -4.74 26.38
C ALA A 179 -0.22 -4.48 25.75
N THR A 180 0.80 -5.19 26.19
CA THR A 180 2.19 -5.04 25.70
C THR A 180 2.64 -6.23 24.84
N SER A 181 1.76 -7.22 24.62
CA SER A 181 2.08 -8.40 23.81
C SER A 181 2.46 -7.99 22.40
N ARG A 182 3.65 -8.44 21.98
CA ARG A 182 4.04 -8.48 20.56
C ARG A 182 3.86 -9.90 20.07
N ILE A 183 3.15 -10.07 18.97
CA ILE A 183 2.71 -11.39 18.49
C ILE A 183 3.32 -11.76 17.14
N GLY A 184 3.85 -10.78 16.46
CA GLY A 184 4.39 -10.93 15.12
C GLY A 184 5.87 -10.58 15.04
N GLU A 185 6.28 -10.23 13.85
CA GLU A 185 7.65 -9.95 13.47
C GLU A 185 7.84 -8.46 13.16
N LYS A 186 9.07 -7.97 13.23
CA LYS A 186 9.38 -6.58 12.84
C LYS A 186 9.24 -6.35 11.33
N GLY A 187 9.33 -7.40 10.53
CA GLY A 187 9.32 -7.32 9.07
C GLY A 187 8.40 -8.33 8.41
N ILE A 188 8.22 -8.15 7.12
CA ILE A 188 7.44 -9.03 6.26
C ILE A 188 8.37 -10.09 5.67
N THR A 189 8.11 -11.36 5.94
CA THR A 189 8.81 -12.47 5.28
C THR A 189 8.37 -12.55 3.83
N VAL A 190 9.34 -12.59 2.91
CA VAL A 190 9.08 -12.68 1.47
C VAL A 190 9.81 -13.87 0.84
N ASP A 191 9.21 -14.44 -0.19
CA ASP A 191 9.90 -15.37 -1.08
C ASP A 191 10.71 -14.57 -2.11
N PHE A 192 12.02 -14.51 -1.94
CA PHE A 192 12.90 -13.78 -2.85
C PHE A 192 12.91 -14.31 -4.28
N ASN A 193 12.44 -15.53 -4.52
CA ASN A 193 12.24 -16.03 -5.89
C ASN A 193 11.14 -15.25 -6.63
N LYS A 194 10.24 -14.60 -5.91
CA LYS A 194 9.20 -13.72 -6.48
C LYS A 194 9.69 -12.28 -6.70
N VAL A 195 10.81 -11.86 -6.11
CA VAL A 195 11.30 -10.49 -6.21
C VAL A 195 11.85 -10.23 -7.61
N ARG A 196 11.22 -9.30 -8.32
CA ARG A 196 11.57 -8.89 -9.70
C ARG A 196 12.39 -7.62 -9.76
N GLY A 197 12.46 -6.89 -8.68
CA GLY A 197 13.27 -5.68 -8.60
C GLY A 197 13.26 -5.02 -7.25
N VAL A 198 14.35 -4.31 -6.98
CA VAL A 198 14.49 -3.40 -5.85
C VAL A 198 14.74 -2.01 -6.43
N ILE A 199 13.88 -1.08 -6.12
CA ILE A 199 13.98 0.33 -6.51
C ILE A 199 14.54 1.08 -5.31
N VAL A 200 15.66 1.77 -5.47
CA VAL A 200 16.16 2.68 -4.44
C VAL A 200 15.52 4.05 -4.65
N SER A 201 14.89 4.58 -3.64
CA SER A 201 14.25 5.90 -3.66
C SER A 201 14.69 6.77 -2.48
N ASP A 202 14.39 8.06 -2.59
CA ASP A 202 14.67 9.10 -1.60
C ASP A 202 13.45 10.02 -1.41
N GLU A 203 12.26 9.46 -1.52
CA GLU A 203 10.99 10.18 -1.55
C GLU A 203 10.48 10.46 -0.14
N GLN A 204 10.36 11.74 0.19
CA GLN A 204 9.79 12.17 1.47
C GLN A 204 8.27 11.91 1.54
N ASN A 205 7.80 11.56 2.73
CA ASN A 205 6.37 11.63 3.01
C ASN A 205 5.94 13.10 3.05
N VAL A 206 4.83 13.41 2.39
CA VAL A 206 4.26 14.75 2.39
C VAL A 206 2.97 14.71 3.20
N PRO A 207 3.04 14.90 4.53
CA PRO A 207 1.85 14.89 5.36
C PRO A 207 0.92 16.06 5.00
N SER A 208 -0.36 15.87 5.27
CA SER A 208 -1.30 16.98 5.17
C SER A 208 -0.88 18.13 6.07
N PRO A 209 -0.95 19.38 5.60
CA PRO A 209 -0.61 20.53 6.44
C PRO A 209 -1.56 20.60 7.64
N LEU A 210 -1.02 20.97 8.78
CA LEU A 210 -1.84 21.34 9.93
C LEU A 210 -2.55 22.64 9.63
N PHE A 211 -3.85 22.68 9.91
CA PHE A 211 -4.61 23.91 9.79
C PHE A 211 -4.29 24.84 10.97
N GLU A 212 -4.20 26.13 10.71
CA GLU A 212 -4.12 27.11 11.79
C GLU A 212 -5.38 27.01 12.67
N PRO A 213 -5.22 27.02 14.00
CA PRO A 213 -6.36 26.97 14.91
C PRO A 213 -7.30 28.16 14.67
N ASN A 214 -8.58 27.89 14.62
CA ASN A 214 -9.62 28.90 14.66
C ASN A 214 -10.30 28.91 16.05
N GLU A 215 -11.23 29.83 16.25
CA GLU A 215 -11.91 29.99 17.54
C GLU A 215 -12.69 28.75 17.95
N GLU A 216 -13.26 28.00 17.00
CA GLU A 216 -14.02 26.77 17.27
C GLU A 216 -13.07 25.63 17.67
N THR A 217 -11.99 25.43 16.92
CA THR A 217 -11.01 24.38 17.21
C THR A 217 -10.26 24.66 18.50
N GLN A 218 -10.00 25.93 18.83
CA GLN A 218 -9.43 26.30 20.13
C GLN A 218 -10.38 25.98 21.29
N ARG A 219 -11.68 26.29 21.17
CA ARG A 219 -12.67 25.92 22.19
C ARG A 219 -12.78 24.42 22.39
N ILE A 220 -12.71 23.62 21.31
CA ILE A 220 -12.67 22.17 21.42
C ILE A 220 -11.44 21.71 22.21
N ALA A 221 -10.27 22.25 21.89
CA ALA A 221 -9.05 21.94 22.61
C ALA A 221 -9.13 22.31 24.11
N ASP A 222 -9.65 23.49 24.41
CA ASP A 222 -9.83 23.97 25.80
C ASP A 222 -10.79 23.09 26.63
N HIS A 223 -11.71 22.39 25.97
CA HIS A 223 -12.60 21.44 26.65
C HIS A 223 -12.00 20.03 26.80
N LEU A 224 -10.90 19.72 26.14
CA LEU A 224 -10.22 18.45 26.24
C LEU A 224 -9.08 18.45 27.27
N LEU A 225 -8.64 19.63 27.69
CA LEU A 225 -7.60 19.83 28.71
C LEU A 225 -8.24 20.06 30.09
#